data_f5cdfc2ae534efc575047cfbe52ac0bc
#
_entry.id   f5cdfc2ae534efc575047cfbe52ac0bc
#
_cell.length_a   1.000
_cell.length_b   1.000
_cell.length_c   1.000
_cell.angle_alpha   90.00
_cell.angle_beta   90.00
_cell.angle_gamma   90.00
#
_symmetry.space_group_name_H-M   'P 1'
#
loop_
_entity.id
_entity.type
_entity.pdbx_description
1 polymer ?
#
loop_
_entity_poly.entity_id
_entity_poly.type
_entity_poly.pdbx_seq_one_letter_code
_entity_poly.pdbx_strand_id
1 'polypeptide(L)'
;MNIKKNLTLIAYLLCTFMAHAQQKLTSPNGNFEMTFELDAKGAPVYTLSYKNQLVIKPSKLGLELKKEDANKQTDFEWTDEKPNQADLDVKADLYNGFVLKDAQTSTFDETWVPVWGEEKEIRNHYNELAVTLDQPKNKRFMIIRFRLFDDGLGFRYEFPQQPNLNYFIIKEERSQFAMTGDHKAFWIPGDYDTQEYDYTESRLSELRGLMKKAITRNSSQTPFSPTGVQTA
;
A
#
# COMPACT_ATOMS: atom_id res chain seq x y z
N MET A 1 52.16 -51.77 4.17
CA MET A 1 51.14 -51.33 5.15
C MET A 1 50.50 -50.04 4.63
N ASN A 2 49.38 -50.17 3.91
CA ASN A 2 48.74 -49.06 3.19
C ASN A 2 47.71 -48.40 4.10
N ILE A 3 47.96 -47.15 4.47
CA ILE A 3 46.99 -46.33 5.19
C ILE A 3 46.20 -45.55 4.15
N LYS A 4 44.97 -45.98 3.88
CA LYS A 4 44.00 -45.22 3.08
C LYS A 4 43.48 -44.06 3.92
N LYS A 5 43.83 -42.81 3.56
CA LYS A 5 43.24 -41.61 4.12
C LYS A 5 41.83 -41.40 3.50
N ASN A 6 40.82 -41.64 4.29
CA ASN A 6 39.45 -41.25 3.95
C ASN A 6 39.30 -39.76 4.17
N LEU A 7 39.29 -39.02 3.07
CA LEU A 7 38.95 -37.57 3.08
C LEU A 7 37.43 -37.45 3.01
N THR A 8 36.79 -37.31 4.16
CA THR A 8 35.36 -37.01 4.22
C THR A 8 35.15 -35.54 3.87
N LEU A 9 34.68 -35.32 2.65
CA LEU A 9 34.30 -34.00 2.16
C LEU A 9 32.96 -33.62 2.82
N ILE A 10 32.98 -32.81 3.89
CA ILE A 10 31.80 -32.20 4.47
C ILE A 10 31.41 -31.03 3.56
N ALA A 11 30.46 -31.32 2.67
CA ALA A 11 29.78 -30.28 1.91
C ALA A 11 28.89 -29.47 2.88
N TYR A 12 29.36 -28.32 3.35
CA TYR A 12 28.53 -27.32 4.00
C TYR A 12 27.59 -26.77 2.94
N LEU A 13 26.35 -27.29 2.92
CA LEU A 13 25.25 -26.67 2.20
C LEU A 13 24.90 -25.38 2.92
N LEU A 14 25.52 -24.29 2.52
CA LEU A 14 25.11 -22.94 2.93
C LEU A 14 23.74 -22.70 2.31
N CYS A 15 22.68 -23.11 2.99
CA CYS A 15 21.36 -22.57 2.79
C CYS A 15 21.44 -21.09 3.22
N THR A 16 21.74 -20.20 2.29
CA THR A 16 21.48 -18.79 2.46
C THR A 16 19.97 -18.62 2.52
N PHE A 17 19.41 -18.74 3.71
CA PHE A 17 18.14 -18.12 4.01
C PHE A 17 18.36 -16.64 3.70
N MET A 18 17.85 -16.17 2.57
CA MET A 18 17.60 -14.75 2.39
C MET A 18 16.54 -14.38 3.42
N ALA A 19 17.00 -14.06 4.62
CA ALA A 19 16.16 -13.41 5.62
C ALA A 19 15.70 -12.12 4.95
N HIS A 20 14.47 -12.10 4.47
CA HIS A 20 13.83 -10.85 4.06
C HIS A 20 13.81 -10.01 5.32
N ALA A 21 14.58 -8.93 5.33
CA ALA A 21 14.71 -8.08 6.50
C ALA A 21 13.36 -7.42 6.78
N GLN A 22 12.61 -8.00 7.73
CA GLN A 22 11.36 -7.45 8.22
C GLN A 22 11.64 -6.09 8.86
N GLN A 23 10.93 -5.06 8.43
CA GLN A 23 10.96 -3.73 9.03
C GLN A 23 9.83 -3.62 10.04
N LYS A 24 10.08 -3.00 11.18
CA LYS A 24 9.13 -2.85 12.27
C LYS A 24 9.00 -1.38 12.62
N LEU A 25 7.75 -0.94 12.82
CA LEU A 25 7.41 0.40 13.29
C LEU A 25 6.43 0.28 14.45
N THR A 26 6.65 1.05 15.52
CA THR A 26 5.75 1.13 16.67
C THR A 26 5.17 2.53 16.78
N SER A 27 3.92 2.66 17.27
CA SER A 27 3.36 3.97 17.59
C SER A 27 4.12 4.63 18.73
N PRO A 28 4.02 5.96 18.92
CA PRO A 28 4.69 6.67 20.01
C PRO A 28 4.39 6.09 21.40
N ASN A 29 3.14 5.68 21.67
CA ASN A 29 2.73 5.05 22.93
C ASN A 29 3.02 3.54 23.01
N GLY A 30 3.56 2.94 21.92
CA GLY A 30 3.90 1.52 21.84
C GLY A 30 2.72 0.55 21.73
N ASN A 31 1.48 1.03 21.61
CA ASN A 31 0.31 0.16 21.53
C ASN A 31 0.11 -0.46 20.14
N PHE A 32 0.42 0.27 19.07
CA PHE A 32 0.41 -0.26 17.72
C PHE A 32 1.79 -0.71 17.28
N GLU A 33 1.82 -1.79 16.55
CA GLU A 33 2.99 -2.31 15.88
C GLU A 33 2.64 -2.66 14.45
N MET A 34 3.38 -2.12 13.51
CA MET A 34 3.32 -2.44 12.09
C MET A 34 4.59 -3.16 11.69
N THR A 35 4.46 -4.22 10.88
CA THR A 35 5.58 -4.85 10.21
C THR A 35 5.46 -4.70 8.71
N PHE A 36 6.60 -4.58 8.05
CA PHE A 36 6.71 -4.52 6.59
C PHE A 36 7.75 -5.54 6.13
N GLU A 37 7.45 -6.25 5.05
CA GLU A 37 8.37 -7.17 4.40
C GLU A 37 8.07 -7.28 2.90
N LEU A 38 8.97 -7.90 2.17
CA LEU A 38 8.72 -8.34 0.79
C LEU A 38 8.45 -9.86 0.79
N ASP A 39 7.38 -10.28 0.11
CA ASP A 39 7.14 -11.72 -0.08
C ASP A 39 8.16 -12.33 -1.07
N ALA A 40 8.10 -13.65 -1.27
CA ALA A 40 8.99 -14.39 -2.16
C ALA A 40 8.97 -13.91 -3.62
N LYS A 41 7.95 -13.15 -4.03
CA LYS A 41 7.84 -12.53 -5.35
C LYS A 41 8.29 -11.08 -5.37
N GLY A 42 8.78 -10.56 -4.24
CA GLY A 42 9.11 -9.16 -4.07
C GLY A 42 7.87 -8.26 -4.03
N ALA A 43 6.73 -8.77 -3.56
CA ALA A 43 5.55 -7.95 -3.32
C ALA A 43 5.61 -7.34 -1.92
N PRO A 44 5.31 -6.03 -1.76
CA PRO A 44 5.24 -5.39 -0.47
C PRO A 44 4.07 -5.95 0.35
N VAL A 45 4.35 -6.32 1.60
CA VAL A 45 3.36 -6.88 2.53
C VAL A 45 3.51 -6.17 3.88
N TYR A 46 2.39 -5.83 4.49
CA TYR A 46 2.37 -5.27 5.84
C TYR A 46 1.39 -5.99 6.76
N THR A 47 1.60 -5.87 8.05
CA THR A 47 0.65 -6.29 9.09
C THR A 47 0.47 -5.16 10.09
N LEU A 48 -0.63 -5.16 10.82
CA LEU A 48 -0.87 -4.24 11.93
C LEU A 48 -1.39 -4.99 13.14
N SER A 49 -0.79 -4.74 14.31
CA SER A 49 -1.23 -5.26 15.59
C SER A 49 -1.51 -4.11 16.56
N TYR A 50 -2.48 -4.29 17.44
CA TYR A 50 -2.79 -3.41 18.56
C TYR A 50 -2.69 -4.20 19.86
N LYS A 51 -1.85 -3.75 20.79
CA LYS A 51 -1.59 -4.43 22.08
C LYS A 51 -1.31 -5.92 21.89
N ASN A 52 -0.44 -6.26 20.94
CA ASN A 52 -0.06 -7.61 20.54
C ASN A 52 -1.19 -8.46 19.93
N GLN A 53 -2.34 -7.89 19.62
CA GLN A 53 -3.41 -8.57 18.90
C GLN A 53 -3.42 -8.13 17.44
N LEU A 54 -3.41 -9.08 16.52
CA LEU A 54 -3.42 -8.80 15.10
C LEU A 54 -4.75 -8.11 14.72
N VAL A 55 -4.66 -6.98 14.03
CA VAL A 55 -5.79 -6.20 13.49
C VAL A 55 -5.89 -6.36 11.98
N ILE A 56 -4.76 -6.19 11.28
CA ILE A 56 -4.65 -6.42 9.85
C ILE A 56 -3.68 -7.58 9.63
N LYS A 57 -4.18 -8.66 9.02
CA LYS A 57 -3.40 -9.82 8.59
C LYS A 57 -2.44 -9.42 7.45
N PRO A 58 -1.45 -10.25 7.08
CA PRO A 58 -0.56 -9.96 5.96
C PRO A 58 -1.34 -9.47 4.74
N SER A 59 -1.13 -8.22 4.39
CA SER A 59 -1.85 -7.47 3.37
C SER A 59 -0.88 -6.89 2.35
N LYS A 60 -1.17 -7.09 1.07
CA LYS A 60 -0.30 -6.63 -0.03
C LYS A 60 -0.56 -5.18 -0.36
N LEU A 61 0.50 -4.51 -0.82
CA LEU A 61 0.47 -3.15 -1.34
C LEU A 61 0.97 -3.12 -2.78
N GLY A 62 0.54 -2.12 -3.52
CA GLY A 62 1.04 -1.86 -4.86
C GLY A 62 -0.02 -1.35 -5.82
N LEU A 63 0.42 -1.08 -7.04
CA LEU A 63 -0.38 -0.48 -8.09
C LEU A 63 -0.26 -1.28 -9.38
N GLU A 64 -1.35 -1.40 -10.11
CA GLU A 64 -1.38 -1.85 -11.48
C GLU A 64 -1.42 -0.64 -12.40
N LEU A 65 -0.49 -0.60 -13.36
CA LEU A 65 -0.41 0.49 -14.33
C LEU A 65 -1.07 0.09 -15.65
N LYS A 66 -1.57 1.07 -16.39
CA LYS A 66 -2.11 0.86 -17.74
C LYS A 66 -0.97 0.64 -18.75
N LYS A 67 -1.13 -0.36 -19.62
CA LYS A 67 -0.09 -0.73 -20.61
C LYS A 67 -0.21 0.00 -21.94
N GLU A 68 -1.40 0.47 -22.32
CA GLU A 68 -1.70 0.74 -23.71
C GLU A 68 -2.00 2.20 -24.05
N ASP A 69 -2.35 3.03 -23.08
CA ASP A 69 -2.89 4.35 -23.38
C ASP A 69 -1.88 5.50 -23.28
N ALA A 70 -0.66 5.23 -22.89
CA ALA A 70 0.38 6.27 -22.91
C ALA A 70 0.70 6.80 -24.33
N ASN A 71 0.31 6.07 -25.39
CA ASN A 71 0.44 6.49 -26.78
C ASN A 71 -0.85 7.01 -27.43
N LYS A 72 -1.99 6.77 -26.82
CA LYS A 72 -3.23 7.38 -27.26
C LYS A 72 -3.36 8.69 -26.50
N GLN A 73 -2.89 9.72 -27.11
CA GLN A 73 -3.24 11.09 -26.76
C GLN A 73 -4.76 11.17 -26.76
N THR A 74 -5.36 10.91 -25.61
CA THR A 74 -6.73 11.36 -25.36
C THR A 74 -6.64 12.88 -25.32
N ASP A 75 -7.66 13.58 -25.79
CA ASP A 75 -7.75 15.01 -26.05
C ASP A 75 -7.38 15.98 -24.90
N PHE A 76 -6.54 15.57 -24.00
CA PHE A 76 -5.95 16.37 -22.93
C PHE A 76 -4.50 16.74 -23.30
N GLU A 77 -4.35 17.83 -24.02
CA GLU A 77 -3.08 18.52 -24.26
C GLU A 77 -2.52 19.13 -22.98
N TRP A 78 -1.84 18.36 -22.14
CA TRP A 78 -1.20 18.92 -20.94
C TRP A 78 0.32 18.99 -20.99
N THR A 79 0.99 18.33 -21.92
CA THR A 79 2.43 18.51 -22.16
C THR A 79 2.81 18.15 -23.59
N ASP A 80 3.72 18.91 -24.19
CA ASP A 80 4.37 18.63 -25.49
C ASP A 80 5.34 17.43 -25.43
N GLU A 81 5.54 16.83 -24.27
CA GLU A 81 6.44 15.70 -24.06
C GLU A 81 5.69 14.38 -24.26
N LYS A 82 5.97 13.72 -25.36
CA LYS A 82 5.51 12.34 -25.58
C LYS A 82 6.26 11.42 -24.63
N PRO A 83 5.56 10.51 -23.92
CA PRO A 83 6.22 9.50 -23.09
C PRO A 83 7.22 8.71 -23.95
N ASN A 84 8.36 8.38 -23.36
CA ASN A 84 9.38 7.59 -24.03
C ASN A 84 8.84 6.20 -24.34
N GLN A 85 8.97 5.74 -25.61
CA GLN A 85 8.52 4.43 -26.06
C GLN A 85 9.06 3.28 -25.16
N ALA A 86 10.26 3.43 -24.60
CA ALA A 86 10.87 2.46 -23.71
C ALA A 86 10.09 2.29 -22.40
N ASP A 87 9.34 3.31 -21.96
CA ASP A 87 8.54 3.27 -20.72
C ASP A 87 7.25 2.47 -20.90
N LEU A 88 6.86 2.18 -22.15
CA LEU A 88 5.61 1.55 -22.52
C LEU A 88 5.70 0.04 -22.63
N ASP A 89 6.88 -0.49 -22.91
CA ASP A 89 7.13 -1.94 -23.05
C ASP A 89 7.40 -2.65 -21.70
N VAL A 90 7.55 -1.88 -20.65
CA VAL A 90 7.76 -2.42 -19.31
C VAL A 90 6.45 -2.95 -18.78
N LYS A 91 6.39 -4.25 -18.49
CA LYS A 91 5.26 -4.87 -17.77
C LYS A 91 4.99 -4.07 -16.51
N ALA A 92 3.89 -3.37 -16.54
CA ALA A 92 3.70 -2.16 -15.77
C ALA A 92 3.16 -2.41 -14.36
N ASP A 93 3.74 -3.34 -13.64
CA ASP A 93 3.28 -3.69 -12.30
C ASP A 93 4.18 -3.04 -11.25
N LEU A 94 3.59 -2.25 -10.36
CA LEU A 94 4.23 -1.73 -9.16
C LEU A 94 3.72 -2.47 -7.92
N TYR A 95 3.55 -3.81 -7.99
CA TYR A 95 3.09 -4.64 -6.87
C TYR A 95 3.92 -5.92 -6.67
N ASN A 96 4.98 -6.15 -7.48
CA ASN A 96 5.90 -7.28 -7.32
C ASN A 96 7.28 -6.99 -7.91
N GLY A 97 8.22 -7.95 -7.76
CA GLY A 97 9.57 -7.85 -8.32
C GLY A 97 10.44 -6.79 -7.65
N PHE A 98 10.07 -6.33 -6.48
CA PHE A 98 10.85 -5.38 -5.70
C PHE A 98 11.95 -6.07 -4.90
N VAL A 99 13.00 -5.30 -4.66
CA VAL A 99 14.02 -5.53 -3.63
C VAL A 99 14.04 -4.34 -2.70
N LEU A 100 14.30 -4.58 -1.42
CA LEU A 100 14.46 -3.51 -0.45
C LEU A 100 15.79 -2.79 -0.74
N LYS A 101 15.72 -1.50 -1.04
CA LYS A 101 16.89 -0.66 -1.29
C LYS A 101 17.30 0.09 -0.02
N ASP A 102 16.35 0.62 0.71
CA ASP A 102 16.57 1.39 1.93
C ASP A 102 15.32 1.40 2.80
N ALA A 103 15.51 1.58 4.12
CA ALA A 103 14.44 1.72 5.08
C ALA A 103 14.87 2.70 6.17
N GLN A 104 14.15 3.81 6.28
CA GLN A 104 14.47 4.88 7.22
C GLN A 104 13.32 5.12 8.19
N THR A 105 13.62 5.25 9.47
CA THR A 105 12.65 5.61 10.51
C THR A 105 12.88 7.02 11.02
N SER A 106 11.79 7.70 11.35
CA SER A 106 11.84 9.01 11.99
C SER A 106 10.66 9.18 12.96
N THR A 107 10.71 10.19 13.80
CA THR A 107 9.63 10.59 14.70
C THR A 107 9.29 12.04 14.44
N PHE A 108 8.00 12.37 14.47
CA PHE A 108 7.49 13.72 14.34
C PHE A 108 6.53 14.03 15.49
N ASP A 109 6.65 15.21 16.07
CA ASP A 109 5.80 15.67 17.16
C ASP A 109 5.64 17.20 17.07
N GLU A 110 4.46 17.64 16.72
CA GLU A 110 4.10 19.05 16.59
C GLU A 110 2.68 19.28 17.10
N THR A 111 2.46 20.38 17.77
CA THR A 111 1.13 20.84 18.13
C THR A 111 0.85 22.16 17.42
N TRP A 112 -0.30 22.25 16.76
CA TRP A 112 -0.73 23.45 16.06
C TRP A 112 -2.14 23.85 16.47
N VAL A 113 -2.45 25.15 16.33
CA VAL A 113 -3.74 25.72 16.65
C VAL A 113 -4.50 25.93 15.34
N PRO A 114 -5.64 25.26 15.13
CA PRO A 114 -6.49 25.51 13.96
C PRO A 114 -7.12 26.89 14.03
N VAL A 115 -7.38 27.49 12.87
CA VAL A 115 -8.04 28.80 12.79
C VAL A 115 -9.46 28.73 13.34
N TRP A 116 -10.14 27.62 13.14
CA TRP A 116 -11.46 27.28 13.65
C TRP A 116 -11.60 25.76 13.71
N GLY A 117 -12.53 25.24 14.51
CA GLY A 117 -12.73 23.81 14.69
C GLY A 117 -13.23 23.49 16.10
N GLU A 118 -13.48 22.23 16.36
CA GLU A 118 -13.95 21.74 17.67
C GLU A 118 -12.81 21.65 18.68
N GLU A 119 -11.58 21.38 18.20
CA GLU A 119 -10.40 21.24 19.04
C GLU A 119 -9.58 22.54 19.06
N LYS A 120 -9.15 22.94 20.25
CA LYS A 120 -8.31 24.12 20.43
C LYS A 120 -6.90 23.92 19.92
N GLU A 121 -6.37 22.73 20.10
CA GLU A 121 -5.02 22.32 19.75
C GLU A 121 -5.04 20.93 19.14
N ILE A 122 -4.33 20.73 18.04
CA ILE A 122 -4.20 19.43 17.38
C ILE A 122 -2.75 19.00 17.45
N ARG A 123 -2.48 17.89 18.11
CA ARG A 123 -1.15 17.28 18.15
C ARG A 123 -0.99 16.31 16.99
N ASN A 124 0.02 16.52 16.17
CA ASN A 124 0.45 15.64 15.11
C ASN A 124 1.70 14.89 15.56
N HIS A 125 1.51 13.69 16.12
CA HIS A 125 2.56 12.89 16.72
C HIS A 125 2.54 11.47 16.18
N TYR A 126 3.61 11.08 15.47
CA TYR A 126 3.74 9.77 14.86
C TYR A 126 5.18 9.32 14.75
N ASN A 127 5.37 8.01 14.63
CA ASN A 127 6.59 7.43 14.11
C ASN A 127 6.38 7.09 12.62
N GLU A 128 7.43 7.29 11.82
CA GLU A 128 7.40 7.11 10.37
C GLU A 128 8.42 6.07 9.94
N LEU A 129 8.04 5.25 8.95
CA LEU A 129 8.92 4.36 8.22
C LEU A 129 8.80 4.67 6.72
N ALA A 130 9.90 5.07 6.09
CA ALA A 130 9.99 5.25 4.65
C ALA A 130 10.79 4.07 4.05
N VAL A 131 10.13 3.27 3.22
CA VAL A 131 10.71 2.10 2.57
C VAL A 131 10.94 2.39 1.09
N THR A 132 12.19 2.42 0.67
CA THR A 132 12.55 2.56 -0.75
C THR A 132 12.65 1.18 -1.38
N LEU A 133 11.82 0.95 -2.38
CA LEU A 133 11.68 -0.32 -3.11
C LEU A 133 12.19 -0.16 -4.54
N ASP A 134 13.21 -0.91 -4.89
CA ASP A 134 13.79 -0.93 -6.24
C ASP A 134 13.22 -2.09 -7.05
N GLN A 135 12.91 -1.86 -8.32
CA GLN A 135 12.56 -2.88 -9.32
C GLN A 135 13.70 -3.03 -10.33
N PRO A 136 14.71 -3.88 -10.08
CA PRO A 136 15.92 -3.92 -10.90
C PRO A 136 15.67 -4.24 -12.38
N LYS A 137 14.70 -5.12 -12.66
CA LYS A 137 14.34 -5.50 -14.05
C LYS A 137 13.78 -4.33 -14.84
N ASN A 138 13.10 -3.42 -14.18
CA ASN A 138 12.45 -2.27 -14.79
C ASN A 138 13.25 -0.97 -14.59
N LYS A 139 14.37 -1.04 -13.86
CA LYS A 139 15.26 0.09 -13.53
C LYS A 139 14.48 1.29 -12.99
N ARG A 140 13.57 1.03 -12.05
CA ARG A 140 12.72 2.05 -11.42
C ARG A 140 12.52 1.73 -9.95
N PHE A 141 12.11 2.73 -9.19
CA PHE A 141 11.86 2.58 -7.76
C PHE A 141 10.64 3.39 -7.32
N MET A 142 10.09 3.02 -6.18
CA MET A 142 9.08 3.78 -5.46
C MET A 142 9.38 3.78 -3.97
N ILE A 143 8.72 4.68 -3.23
CA ILE A 143 8.79 4.71 -1.78
C ILE A 143 7.39 4.43 -1.24
N ILE A 144 7.29 3.60 -0.22
CA ILE A 144 6.08 3.48 0.59
C ILE A 144 6.41 4.10 1.94
N ARG A 145 5.64 5.12 2.32
CA ARG A 145 5.80 5.83 3.58
C ARG A 145 4.65 5.50 4.50
N PHE A 146 4.97 4.94 5.65
CA PHE A 146 4.03 4.60 6.71
C PHE A 146 4.16 5.60 7.85
N ARG A 147 3.03 6.05 8.40
CA ARG A 147 2.96 6.82 9.63
C ARG A 147 2.09 6.10 10.62
N LEU A 148 2.64 5.81 11.77
CA LEU A 148 1.95 5.10 12.83
C LEU A 148 1.73 6.05 14.00
N PHE A 149 0.46 6.38 14.18
CA PHE A 149 -0.05 7.23 15.25
C PHE A 149 -0.49 6.39 16.44
N ASP A 150 -0.86 7.04 17.54
CA ASP A 150 -1.38 6.35 18.73
C ASP A 150 -2.80 5.81 18.54
N ASP A 151 -3.48 6.22 17.48
CA ASP A 151 -4.84 5.87 17.10
C ASP A 151 -4.98 5.19 15.74
N GLY A 152 -3.91 5.08 14.95
CA GLY A 152 -4.00 4.45 13.64
C GLY A 152 -2.76 4.45 12.77
N LEU A 153 -2.90 3.83 11.61
CA LEU A 153 -1.88 3.72 10.57
C LEU A 153 -2.34 4.44 9.30
N GLY A 154 -1.50 5.34 8.79
CA GLY A 154 -1.61 5.88 7.45
C GLY A 154 -0.43 5.46 6.58
N PHE A 155 -0.64 5.32 5.28
CA PHE A 155 0.46 5.13 4.33
C PHE A 155 0.17 5.85 3.01
N ARG A 156 1.26 6.06 2.24
CA ARG A 156 1.16 6.59 0.88
C ARG A 156 2.26 6.02 -0.01
N TYR A 157 2.01 6.03 -1.30
CA TYR A 157 3.01 5.76 -2.34
C TYR A 157 3.64 7.09 -2.77
N GLU A 158 4.97 7.09 -2.94
CA GLU A 158 5.73 8.22 -3.45
C GLU A 158 6.51 7.78 -4.70
N PHE A 159 6.46 8.60 -5.74
CA PHE A 159 7.10 8.35 -7.03
C PHE A 159 8.12 9.45 -7.30
N PRO A 160 9.36 9.33 -6.78
CA PRO A 160 10.39 10.30 -7.09
C PRO A 160 10.67 10.35 -8.59
N GLN A 161 11.00 11.54 -9.08
CA GLN A 161 11.31 11.73 -10.49
C GLN A 161 12.45 10.81 -10.93
N GLN A 162 12.25 10.06 -12.00
CA GLN A 162 13.18 9.06 -12.52
C GLN A 162 12.88 8.75 -13.98
N PRO A 163 13.87 8.32 -14.80
CA PRO A 163 13.68 8.14 -16.24
C PRO A 163 12.62 7.11 -16.62
N ASN A 164 12.54 5.99 -15.84
CA ASN A 164 11.68 4.85 -16.20
C ASN A 164 10.33 4.85 -15.46
N LEU A 165 9.97 5.94 -14.80
CA LEU A 165 8.67 6.15 -14.15
C LEU A 165 8.37 7.65 -14.11
N ASN A 166 8.43 8.31 -15.26
CA ASN A 166 8.21 9.75 -15.38
C ASN A 166 6.72 10.06 -15.61
N TYR A 167 6.10 9.32 -16.51
CA TYR A 167 4.67 9.41 -16.79
C TYR A 167 4.05 8.00 -16.76
N PHE A 168 2.95 7.84 -16.05
CA PHE A 168 2.22 6.58 -15.97
C PHE A 168 0.76 6.80 -15.59
N ILE A 169 -0.08 5.86 -15.96
CA ILE A 169 -1.50 5.87 -15.62
C ILE A 169 -1.76 4.70 -14.67
N ILE A 170 -2.27 5.00 -13.50
CA ILE A 170 -2.71 3.97 -12.54
C ILE A 170 -4.02 3.38 -13.05
N LYS A 171 -4.02 2.08 -13.32
CA LYS A 171 -5.21 1.34 -13.70
C LYS A 171 -6.00 0.90 -12.47
N GLU A 172 -5.30 0.41 -11.45
CA GLU A 172 -5.89 -0.09 -10.23
C GLU A 172 -4.92 0.03 -9.05
N GLU A 173 -5.42 0.48 -7.92
CA GLU A 173 -4.73 0.37 -6.64
C GLU A 173 -5.03 -1.01 -6.02
N ARG A 174 -3.97 -1.74 -5.65
CA ARG A 174 -4.05 -3.10 -5.13
C ARG A 174 -3.77 -3.20 -3.64
N SER A 175 -3.96 -2.09 -2.92
CA SER A 175 -3.81 -2.05 -1.46
C SER A 175 -4.85 -2.94 -0.80
N GLN A 176 -4.39 -3.84 0.06
CA GLN A 176 -5.22 -4.78 0.79
C GLN A 176 -5.31 -4.39 2.26
N PHE A 177 -6.49 -4.64 2.85
CA PHE A 177 -6.77 -4.53 4.27
C PHE A 177 -7.42 -5.84 4.73
N ALA A 178 -6.59 -6.89 4.92
CA ALA A 178 -7.07 -8.23 5.28
C ALA A 178 -7.45 -8.28 6.75
N MET A 179 -8.70 -7.97 7.05
CA MET A 179 -9.24 -7.96 8.40
C MET A 179 -9.21 -9.34 9.05
N THR A 180 -9.14 -9.37 10.39
CA THR A 180 -9.04 -10.62 11.18
C THR A 180 -10.36 -11.38 11.28
N GLY A 181 -11.48 -10.74 10.99
CA GLY A 181 -12.81 -11.35 11.05
C GLY A 181 -13.81 -10.63 10.16
N ASP A 182 -15.03 -11.14 10.17
CA ASP A 182 -16.18 -10.52 9.52
C ASP A 182 -16.79 -9.45 10.44
N HIS A 183 -16.06 -8.33 10.54
CA HIS A 183 -16.39 -7.22 11.43
C HIS A 183 -17.64 -6.46 10.98
N LYS A 184 -18.25 -5.76 11.94
CA LYS A 184 -19.26 -4.74 11.65
C LYS A 184 -18.59 -3.59 10.90
N ALA A 185 -19.26 -3.11 9.85
CA ALA A 185 -18.86 -1.97 9.05
C ALA A 185 -19.97 -0.94 8.99
N PHE A 186 -19.61 0.32 9.08
CA PHE A 186 -20.45 1.47 8.79
C PHE A 186 -19.97 2.05 7.47
N TRP A 187 -20.84 2.15 6.48
CA TRP A 187 -20.42 2.52 5.14
C TRP A 187 -21.54 3.22 4.36
N ILE A 188 -21.11 3.98 3.36
CA ILE A 188 -21.97 4.54 2.32
C ILE A 188 -21.44 4.11 0.95
N PRO A 189 -22.29 4.03 -0.10
CA PRO A 189 -21.79 3.92 -1.47
C PRO A 189 -20.90 5.09 -1.82
N GLY A 190 -19.80 4.85 -2.56
CA GLY A 190 -19.01 5.93 -3.11
C GLY A 190 -19.84 6.70 -4.13
N ASP A 191 -19.98 8.00 -3.98
CA ASP A 191 -20.67 8.90 -4.89
C ASP A 191 -19.68 9.96 -5.40
N TYR A 192 -19.76 10.24 -6.69
CA TYR A 192 -18.90 11.23 -7.32
C TYR A 192 -19.36 12.67 -7.03
N ASP A 193 -20.67 12.86 -6.91
CA ASP A 193 -21.24 14.19 -6.92
C ASP A 193 -21.62 14.70 -5.51
N THR A 194 -22.23 13.87 -4.68
CA THR A 194 -22.85 14.36 -3.43
C THR A 194 -22.33 13.71 -2.16
N GLN A 195 -22.04 12.41 -2.16
CA GLN A 195 -21.72 11.61 -0.96
C GLN A 195 -22.78 11.71 0.16
N GLU A 196 -24.04 11.95 -0.21
CA GLU A 196 -25.15 12.22 0.72
C GLU A 196 -26.03 11.00 0.97
N TYR A 197 -25.51 9.79 0.80
CA TYR A 197 -26.25 8.58 1.14
C TYR A 197 -26.31 8.35 2.65
N ASP A 198 -27.39 7.74 3.10
CA ASP A 198 -27.49 7.27 4.48
C ASP A 198 -26.44 6.19 4.77
N TYR A 199 -25.88 6.21 5.97
CA TYR A 199 -24.98 5.17 6.42
C TYR A 199 -25.70 3.83 6.54
N THR A 200 -25.07 2.80 6.02
CA THR A 200 -25.52 1.42 6.17
C THR A 200 -24.62 0.69 7.16
N GLU A 201 -25.21 0.00 8.11
CA GLU A 201 -24.52 -0.91 9.02
C GLU A 201 -24.68 -2.34 8.52
N SER A 202 -23.57 -3.07 8.37
CA SER A 202 -23.59 -4.48 7.98
C SER A 202 -22.31 -5.21 8.39
N ARG A 203 -22.25 -6.52 8.14
CA ARG A 203 -21.01 -7.25 8.14
C ARG A 203 -20.21 -6.95 6.87
N LEU A 204 -18.88 -7.04 6.95
CA LEU A 204 -18.00 -6.85 5.78
C LEU A 204 -18.37 -7.80 4.64
N SER A 205 -18.73 -9.05 4.94
CA SER A 205 -19.14 -10.06 3.95
C SER A 205 -20.43 -9.71 3.21
N GLU A 206 -21.32 -8.92 3.82
CA GLU A 206 -22.62 -8.54 3.27
C GLU A 206 -22.54 -7.29 2.38
N LEU A 207 -21.49 -6.48 2.55
CA LEU A 207 -21.35 -5.15 1.98
C LEU A 207 -21.58 -5.13 0.46
N ARG A 208 -20.95 -6.02 -0.29
CA ARG A 208 -21.07 -6.09 -1.75
C ARG A 208 -22.51 -6.39 -2.20
N GLY A 209 -23.22 -7.24 -1.46
CA GLY A 209 -24.63 -7.60 -1.75
C GLY A 209 -25.61 -6.46 -1.46
N LEU A 210 -25.29 -5.66 -0.43
CA LEU A 210 -26.14 -4.55 0.02
C LEU A 210 -25.90 -3.26 -0.77
N MET A 211 -24.72 -3.09 -1.37
CA MET A 211 -24.34 -1.86 -2.07
C MET A 211 -25.40 -1.40 -3.09
N LYS A 212 -25.94 -2.31 -3.91
CA LYS A 212 -26.98 -1.99 -4.91
C LYS A 212 -28.29 -1.49 -4.30
N LYS A 213 -28.59 -1.87 -3.05
CA LYS A 213 -29.79 -1.45 -2.34
C LYS A 213 -29.62 -0.10 -1.66
N ALA A 214 -28.39 0.24 -1.29
CA ALA A 214 -28.05 1.48 -0.63
C ALA A 214 -28.04 2.68 -1.60
N ILE A 215 -27.90 2.44 -2.92
CA ILE A 215 -27.97 3.49 -3.94
C ILE A 215 -29.43 3.85 -4.19
N THR A 216 -29.79 5.13 -4.03
CA THR A 216 -31.14 5.62 -4.30
C THR A 216 -31.42 5.70 -5.81
N ARG A 217 -32.70 5.55 -6.21
CA ARG A 217 -33.10 5.58 -7.64
C ARG A 217 -32.83 6.91 -8.35
N ASN A 218 -32.59 7.98 -7.62
CA ASN A 218 -32.38 9.31 -8.18
C ASN A 218 -30.91 9.65 -8.41
N SER A 219 -29.99 8.74 -8.09
CA SER A 219 -28.60 8.96 -8.45
C SER A 219 -28.44 8.76 -9.94
N SER A 220 -27.96 9.77 -10.66
CA SER A 220 -27.57 9.70 -12.08
C SER A 220 -26.36 8.77 -12.30
N GLN A 221 -26.06 7.94 -11.37
CA GLN A 221 -24.79 7.28 -11.21
C GLN A 221 -24.73 5.95 -11.93
N THR A 222 -23.70 5.78 -12.72
CA THR A 222 -23.29 4.46 -13.21
C THR A 222 -22.99 3.55 -12.01
N PRO A 223 -23.30 2.24 -12.14
CA PRO A 223 -23.01 1.29 -11.07
C PRO A 223 -21.54 1.34 -10.71
N PHE A 224 -21.25 1.67 -9.46
CA PHE A 224 -19.92 1.73 -8.92
C PHE A 224 -19.16 0.43 -9.10
N SER A 225 -17.87 0.57 -9.36
CA SER A 225 -16.94 -0.50 -9.09
C SER A 225 -17.14 -1.00 -7.65
N PRO A 226 -17.06 -2.32 -7.42
CA PRO A 226 -17.17 -2.90 -6.07
C PRO A 226 -16.18 -2.35 -5.04
N THR A 227 -15.24 -1.48 -5.47
CA THR A 227 -14.22 -0.84 -4.66
C THR A 227 -14.61 0.55 -4.15
N GLY A 228 -15.73 1.11 -4.62
CA GLY A 228 -16.17 2.46 -4.24
C GLY A 228 -16.97 2.52 -2.94
N VAL A 229 -16.44 1.98 -1.85
CA VAL A 229 -17.04 2.07 -0.52
C VAL A 229 -16.19 2.97 0.36
N GLN A 230 -16.82 4.01 0.92
CA GLN A 230 -16.25 4.73 2.04
C GLN A 230 -16.66 4.05 3.35
N THR A 231 -15.68 3.75 4.17
CA THR A 231 -15.87 3.29 5.55
C THR A 231 -15.57 4.45 6.50
N ALA A 232 -16.42 4.65 7.47
CA ALA A 232 -16.15 5.54 8.59
C ALA A 232 -15.36 4.80 9.67
#